data_2f0ff8077dd149c53f3c14b6a63611b3
#
_entry.id   2f0ff8077dd149c53f3c14b6a63611b3
#
_cell.length_a   1.000
_cell.length_b   1.000
_cell.length_c   1.000
_cell.angle_alpha   90.00
_cell.angle_beta   90.00
_cell.angle_gamma   90.00
#
_symmetry.space_group_name_H-M   'P 1'
#
loop_
_entity.id
_entity.type
_entity.pdbx_description
1 polymer ?
#
loop_
_entity_poly.entity_id
_entity_poly.type
_entity_poly.pdbx_seq_one_letter_code
_entity_poly.pdbx_strand_id
1 'polypeptide(L)'
;MRRLWHTPWRFLLMMGTFVPIYLGYFWLWLRHFKFGWKVSGEKWSRTHVKNAARFYRLAVRMKGGLIKVGQIISTRVDIMPPEWIQGLEGLQDRVDPLPWKRIAKHLTQQFGAPPDELFAEISHEAVAAASFGQVHRATLKDGRDVALKVKYADIDMKLGCDLFVFRCAVPLFNIFIPKVRLDVIHHEVAQALVTELDYRKEAEHTRMIGKNLEEIPGVVVPKVVDEYTTESVICTTYFEGIKITDTEKRREAGLEEKAIIQKIVEAYAHMFFIDGVFQSDPHPGNLFVRRGPEGLELCILDFGQVKILPRDFQRKLIMASIAFMGRDVDGFAKAVVAMDVLSEKDVETAKPLLREFFEELYELSPAELKELDAEAMKEKILEVVDRIDGVTIPQDIVLYGRAFGLLAGVIAALDPEVNGIIVAKPMIMQALMRPENFAPLPAAEPEAELAAAVPA
;
A
#
# COMPACT_ATOMS: atom_id res chain seq x y z
N MET A 1 -27.65 8.88 21.42
CA MET A 1 -28.26 9.91 20.56
C MET A 1 -27.26 10.85 19.86
N ARG A 2 -26.13 11.26 20.45
CA ARG A 2 -25.12 12.12 19.77
C ARG A 2 -24.44 11.46 18.55
N ARG A 3 -24.35 10.12 18.44
CA ARG A 3 -23.72 9.38 17.33
C ARG A 3 -24.45 9.51 15.98
N LEU A 4 -25.79 9.69 15.99
CA LEU A 4 -26.60 9.78 14.76
C LEU A 4 -26.52 11.15 14.05
N TRP A 5 -26.06 12.21 14.71
CA TRP A 5 -26.02 13.57 14.13
C TRP A 5 -24.79 13.85 13.27
N HIS A 6 -23.70 13.07 13.41
CA HIS A 6 -22.51 13.28 12.59
C HIS A 6 -22.64 12.73 11.16
N THR A 7 -23.44 11.68 10.96
CA THR A 7 -23.62 11.03 9.66
C THR A 7 -24.34 11.94 8.63
N PRO A 8 -25.45 12.63 8.95
CA PRO A 8 -26.10 13.56 8.03
C PRO A 8 -25.22 14.75 7.64
N TRP A 9 -24.45 15.30 8.60
CA TRP A 9 -23.53 16.39 8.31
C TRP A 9 -22.38 15.94 7.40
N ARG A 10 -21.86 14.76 7.64
CA ARG A 10 -20.83 14.13 6.81
C ARG A 10 -21.35 13.93 5.39
N PHE A 11 -22.52 13.37 5.25
CA PHE A 11 -23.21 13.20 3.95
C PHE A 11 -23.37 14.53 3.21
N LEU A 12 -23.85 15.59 3.88
CA LEU A 12 -24.03 16.92 3.28
C LEU A 12 -22.70 17.52 2.80
N LEU A 13 -21.63 17.38 3.56
CA LEU A 13 -20.30 17.86 3.16
C LEU A 13 -19.78 17.11 1.93
N MET A 14 -19.97 15.79 1.89
CA MET A 14 -19.61 14.97 0.73
C MET A 14 -20.42 15.38 -0.50
N MET A 15 -21.73 15.52 -0.37
CA MET A 15 -22.60 16.00 -1.45
C MET A 15 -22.20 17.41 -1.92
N GLY A 16 -21.90 18.33 -1.00
CA GLY A 16 -21.38 19.66 -1.31
C GLY A 16 -20.08 19.69 -2.10
N THR A 17 -19.35 18.57 -2.11
CA THR A 17 -18.12 18.42 -2.89
C THR A 17 -18.35 17.61 -4.17
N PHE A 18 -19.03 16.46 -4.09
CA PHE A 18 -19.24 15.58 -5.25
C PHE A 18 -20.16 16.21 -6.30
N VAL A 19 -21.21 16.93 -5.88
CA VAL A 19 -22.11 17.61 -6.83
C VAL A 19 -21.38 18.65 -7.68
N PRO A 20 -20.55 19.57 -7.14
CA PRO A 20 -19.76 20.47 -7.98
C PRO A 20 -18.71 19.78 -8.86
N ILE A 21 -18.13 18.65 -8.41
CA ILE A 21 -17.23 17.84 -9.25
C ILE A 21 -18.02 17.26 -10.42
N TYR A 22 -19.15 16.63 -10.15
CA TYR A 22 -20.07 16.09 -11.15
C TYR A 22 -20.50 17.16 -12.17
N LEU A 23 -20.99 18.30 -11.72
CA LEU A 23 -21.43 19.40 -12.58
C LEU A 23 -20.29 19.93 -13.46
N GLY A 24 -19.05 19.94 -12.95
CA GLY A 24 -17.87 20.32 -13.73
C GLY A 24 -17.66 19.41 -14.95
N TYR A 25 -17.73 18.09 -14.75
CA TYR A 25 -17.60 17.10 -15.82
C TYR A 25 -18.83 17.10 -16.74
N PHE A 26 -20.04 17.21 -16.18
CA PHE A 26 -21.28 17.28 -16.95
C PHE A 26 -21.26 18.45 -17.95
N TRP A 27 -20.83 19.63 -17.52
CA TRP A 27 -20.72 20.79 -18.41
C TRP A 27 -19.68 20.62 -19.52
N LEU A 28 -18.53 19.99 -19.23
CA LEU A 28 -17.54 19.68 -20.26
C LEU A 28 -18.07 18.66 -21.27
N TRP A 29 -18.69 17.59 -20.76
CA TRP A 29 -19.31 16.56 -21.59
C TRP A 29 -20.41 17.14 -22.49
N LEU A 30 -21.31 17.95 -21.92
CA LEU A 30 -22.40 18.58 -22.64
C LEU A 30 -21.88 19.48 -23.78
N ARG A 31 -20.85 20.27 -23.52
CA ARG A 31 -20.19 21.11 -24.52
C ARG A 31 -19.55 20.30 -25.63
N HIS A 32 -18.85 19.23 -25.24
CA HIS A 32 -18.13 18.41 -26.21
C HIS A 32 -19.06 17.58 -27.09
N PHE A 33 -19.98 16.84 -26.49
CA PHE A 33 -20.79 15.85 -27.21
C PHE A 33 -22.11 16.39 -27.75
N LYS A 34 -22.76 17.31 -27.05
CA LYS A 34 -24.09 17.78 -27.46
C LYS A 34 -24.06 19.05 -28.31
N PHE A 35 -23.13 19.95 -28.06
CA PHE A 35 -22.99 21.18 -28.82
C PHE A 35 -21.85 21.12 -29.88
N GLY A 36 -21.14 20.01 -29.98
CA GLY A 36 -20.06 19.84 -30.96
C GLY A 36 -18.86 20.79 -30.76
N TRP A 37 -18.76 21.43 -29.62
CA TRP A 37 -17.66 22.35 -29.33
C TRP A 37 -16.40 21.55 -29.04
N LYS A 38 -15.33 21.83 -29.80
CA LYS A 38 -14.01 21.26 -29.51
C LYS A 38 -13.51 21.76 -28.16
N VAL A 39 -13.74 20.96 -27.10
CA VAL A 39 -13.18 21.23 -25.78
C VAL A 39 -11.71 20.80 -25.83
N SER A 40 -10.79 21.76 -25.66
CA SER A 40 -9.35 21.48 -25.68
C SER A 40 -8.94 20.57 -24.50
N GLY A 41 -7.90 19.74 -24.68
CA GLY A 41 -7.33 18.94 -23.62
C GLY A 41 -6.98 19.77 -22.37
N GLU A 42 -6.49 20.99 -22.55
CA GLU A 42 -6.18 21.93 -21.47
C GLU A 42 -7.41 22.24 -20.58
N LYS A 43 -8.63 22.29 -21.13
CA LYS A 43 -9.83 22.53 -20.32
C LYS A 43 -10.22 21.29 -19.50
N TRP A 44 -9.99 20.10 -20.04
CA TRP A 44 -10.12 18.85 -19.30
C TRP A 44 -9.12 18.79 -18.16
N SER A 45 -7.84 19.02 -18.44
CA SER A 45 -6.76 19.05 -17.45
C SER A 45 -7.05 20.05 -16.32
N ARG A 46 -7.38 21.31 -16.64
CA ARG A 46 -7.78 22.31 -15.63
C ARG A 46 -8.97 21.86 -14.76
N THR A 47 -9.91 21.11 -15.33
CA THR A 47 -11.06 20.59 -14.57
C THR A 47 -10.63 19.43 -13.67
N HIS A 48 -9.75 18.55 -14.13
CA HIS A 48 -9.16 17.49 -13.31
C HIS A 48 -8.42 18.09 -12.10
N VAL A 49 -7.50 19.02 -12.31
CA VAL A 49 -6.76 19.72 -11.23
C VAL A 49 -7.72 20.35 -10.22
N LYS A 50 -8.74 21.10 -10.68
CA LYS A 50 -9.71 21.73 -9.80
C LYS A 50 -10.53 20.73 -8.97
N ASN A 51 -10.89 19.62 -9.57
CA ASN A 51 -11.69 18.58 -8.91
C ASN A 51 -10.86 17.72 -7.97
N ALA A 52 -9.64 17.37 -8.33
CA ALA A 52 -8.67 16.73 -7.42
C ALA A 52 -8.43 17.58 -6.17
N ALA A 53 -8.21 18.88 -6.32
CA ALA A 53 -8.04 19.82 -5.21
C ALA A 53 -9.31 19.96 -4.32
N ARG A 54 -10.51 19.80 -4.88
CA ARG A 54 -11.75 19.77 -4.10
C ARG A 54 -11.85 18.49 -3.27
N PHE A 55 -11.55 17.35 -3.89
CA PHE A 55 -11.57 16.08 -3.20
C PHE A 55 -10.49 16.03 -2.11
N TYR A 56 -9.27 16.48 -2.39
CA TYR A 56 -8.18 16.60 -1.41
C TYR A 56 -8.64 17.36 -0.16
N ARG A 57 -9.22 18.56 -0.33
CA ARG A 57 -9.71 19.36 0.80
C ARG A 57 -10.82 18.66 1.59
N LEU A 58 -11.69 17.93 0.91
CA LEU A 58 -12.71 17.11 1.57
C LEU A 58 -12.06 15.99 2.38
N ALA A 59 -11.13 15.23 1.80
CA ALA A 59 -10.45 14.12 2.44
C ALA A 59 -9.68 14.57 3.69
N VAL A 60 -8.91 15.65 3.61
CA VAL A 60 -8.18 16.23 4.75
C VAL A 60 -9.14 16.70 5.86
N ARG A 61 -10.27 17.32 5.49
CA ARG A 61 -11.28 17.80 6.45
C ARG A 61 -12.04 16.67 7.14
N MET A 62 -12.38 15.63 6.38
CA MET A 62 -13.22 14.51 6.84
C MET A 62 -12.42 13.42 7.52
N LYS A 63 -11.14 13.31 7.17
CA LYS A 63 -10.21 12.26 7.66
C LYS A 63 -10.77 10.84 7.44
N GLY A 64 -10.06 9.83 7.91
CA GLY A 64 -10.56 8.44 7.85
C GLY A 64 -10.64 7.88 6.43
N GLY A 65 -11.77 7.27 6.08
CA GLY A 65 -11.96 6.54 4.82
C GLY A 65 -11.66 7.34 3.56
N LEU A 66 -11.98 8.64 3.53
CA LEU A 66 -11.72 9.48 2.34
C LEU A 66 -10.24 9.74 2.08
N ILE A 67 -9.39 9.76 3.12
CA ILE A 67 -7.94 9.82 2.94
C ILE A 67 -7.50 8.55 2.22
N LYS A 68 -7.94 7.38 2.69
CA LYS A 68 -7.58 6.09 2.09
C LYS A 68 -8.10 5.95 0.65
N VAL A 69 -9.35 6.39 0.41
CA VAL A 69 -9.89 6.47 -0.97
C VAL A 69 -8.96 7.30 -1.86
N GLY A 70 -8.53 8.47 -1.40
CA GLY A 70 -7.62 9.33 -2.15
C GLY A 70 -6.25 8.71 -2.37
N GLN A 71 -5.70 8.00 -1.38
CA GLN A 71 -4.45 7.25 -1.52
C GLN A 71 -4.55 6.13 -2.54
N ILE A 72 -5.64 5.33 -2.51
CA ILE A 72 -5.87 4.28 -3.52
C ILE A 72 -6.02 4.91 -4.91
N ILE A 73 -6.78 6.00 -5.05
CA ILE A 73 -6.93 6.72 -6.33
C ILE A 73 -5.58 7.21 -6.84
N SER A 74 -4.71 7.77 -5.97
CA SER A 74 -3.39 8.28 -6.38
C SER A 74 -2.41 7.21 -6.83
N THR A 75 -2.66 5.94 -6.51
CA THR A 75 -1.83 4.81 -6.98
C THR A 75 -2.32 4.17 -8.27
N ARG A 76 -3.53 4.51 -8.74
CA ARG A 76 -4.15 3.90 -9.93
C ARG A 76 -3.83 4.68 -11.21
N VAL A 77 -2.56 4.63 -11.59
CA VAL A 77 -2.04 5.30 -12.80
C VAL A 77 -2.61 4.73 -14.09
N ASP A 78 -3.04 3.48 -14.05
CA ASP A 78 -3.66 2.74 -15.14
C ASP A 78 -5.07 3.23 -15.47
N ILE A 79 -5.76 3.88 -14.54
CA ILE A 79 -7.17 4.26 -14.68
C ILE A 79 -7.41 5.76 -14.47
N MET A 80 -6.59 6.42 -13.66
CA MET A 80 -6.84 7.81 -13.25
C MET A 80 -6.04 8.82 -14.06
N PRO A 81 -6.63 9.97 -14.41
CA PRO A 81 -5.89 11.06 -15.04
C PRO A 81 -4.70 11.52 -14.19
N PRO A 82 -3.55 11.86 -14.79
CA PRO A 82 -2.34 12.30 -14.07
C PRO A 82 -2.60 13.43 -13.06
N GLU A 83 -3.47 14.37 -13.38
CA GLU A 83 -3.79 15.51 -12.51
C GLU A 83 -4.52 15.09 -11.21
N TRP A 84 -5.28 13.98 -11.23
CA TRP A 84 -5.87 13.42 -10.03
C TRP A 84 -4.81 12.75 -9.16
N ILE A 85 -3.90 12.01 -9.78
CA ILE A 85 -2.79 11.35 -9.09
C ILE A 85 -1.96 12.39 -8.36
N GLN A 86 -1.40 13.37 -9.08
CA GLN A 86 -0.60 14.46 -8.52
C GLN A 86 -1.36 15.27 -7.47
N GLY A 87 -2.65 15.55 -7.72
CA GLY A 87 -3.48 16.32 -6.80
C GLY A 87 -3.79 15.59 -5.47
N LEU A 88 -3.59 14.26 -5.39
CA LEU A 88 -3.90 13.45 -4.21
C LEU A 88 -2.66 12.85 -3.51
N GLU A 89 -1.48 12.92 -4.12
CA GLU A 89 -0.21 12.40 -3.54
C GLU A 89 0.09 12.94 -2.13
N GLY A 90 -0.30 14.18 -1.85
CA GLY A 90 -0.12 14.80 -0.53
C GLY A 90 -1.06 14.30 0.58
N LEU A 91 -1.94 13.31 0.31
CA LEU A 91 -2.81 12.72 1.33
C LEU A 91 -2.00 11.77 2.22
N GLN A 92 -1.49 12.33 3.32
CA GLN A 92 -0.75 11.56 4.33
C GLN A 92 -1.68 11.08 5.45
N ASP A 93 -1.34 9.95 6.07
CA ASP A 93 -2.06 9.33 7.19
C ASP A 93 -1.86 10.05 8.54
N ARG A 94 -1.40 11.30 8.53
CA ARG A 94 -1.22 12.07 9.78
C ARG A 94 -2.56 12.56 10.29
N VAL A 95 -3.02 11.92 11.35
CA VAL A 95 -4.23 12.29 12.09
C VAL A 95 -3.83 12.67 13.50
N ASP A 96 -4.35 13.80 14.03
CA ASP A 96 -4.16 14.12 15.44
C ASP A 96 -4.80 13.03 16.30
N PRO A 97 -4.11 12.54 17.35
CA PRO A 97 -4.63 11.51 18.22
C PRO A 97 -5.89 11.98 18.96
N LEU A 98 -6.79 11.06 19.24
CA LEU A 98 -7.93 11.33 20.10
C LEU A 98 -7.50 11.42 21.57
N PRO A 99 -8.21 12.24 22.38
CA PRO A 99 -7.95 12.30 23.81
C PRO A 99 -8.05 10.92 24.48
N TRP A 100 -7.12 10.64 25.39
CA TRP A 100 -7.04 9.37 26.14
C TRP A 100 -8.39 8.88 26.68
N LYS A 101 -9.19 9.77 27.27
CA LYS A 101 -10.52 9.42 27.79
C LYS A 101 -11.42 8.67 26.80
N ARG A 102 -11.30 8.92 25.50
CA ARG A 102 -12.06 8.20 24.46
C ARG A 102 -11.49 6.82 24.22
N ILE A 103 -10.18 6.70 24.20
CA ILE A 103 -9.47 5.44 24.03
C ILE A 103 -9.69 4.52 25.22
N ALA A 104 -9.50 5.02 26.44
CA ALA A 104 -9.74 4.27 27.66
C ALA A 104 -11.17 3.72 27.72
N LYS A 105 -12.18 4.56 27.36
CA LYS A 105 -13.56 4.10 27.27
C LYS A 105 -13.74 2.97 26.24
N HIS A 106 -13.07 3.06 25.10
CA HIS A 106 -13.15 2.03 24.07
C HIS A 106 -12.46 0.74 24.51
N LEU A 107 -11.27 0.82 25.11
CA LEU A 107 -10.58 -0.33 25.70
C LEU A 107 -11.42 -1.01 26.80
N THR A 108 -12.05 -0.22 27.68
CA THR A 108 -12.98 -0.77 28.70
C THR A 108 -14.14 -1.52 28.04
N GLN A 109 -14.68 -1.02 26.92
CA GLN A 109 -15.75 -1.70 26.20
C GLN A 109 -15.28 -3.00 25.52
N GLN A 110 -14.03 -3.06 25.07
CA GLN A 110 -13.46 -4.24 24.41
C GLN A 110 -13.09 -5.34 25.41
N PHE A 111 -12.55 -4.99 26.58
CA PHE A 111 -11.99 -5.95 27.54
C PHE A 111 -12.83 -6.13 28.80
N GLY A 112 -13.86 -5.32 29.00
CA GLY A 112 -14.75 -5.41 30.17
C GLY A 112 -14.19 -4.81 31.45
N ALA A 113 -12.95 -4.33 31.47
CA ALA A 113 -12.29 -3.70 32.60
C ALA A 113 -11.53 -2.42 32.18
N PRO A 114 -11.34 -1.45 33.08
CA PRO A 114 -10.54 -0.25 32.79
C PRO A 114 -9.09 -0.61 32.45
N PRO A 115 -8.42 0.17 31.55
CA PRO A 115 -7.03 -0.08 31.19
C PRO A 115 -6.07 -0.17 32.39
N ASP A 116 -6.25 0.65 33.39
CA ASP A 116 -5.39 0.67 34.61
C ASP A 116 -5.52 -0.61 35.48
N GLU A 117 -6.59 -1.39 35.26
CA GLU A 117 -6.77 -2.70 35.88
C GLU A 117 -6.20 -3.83 35.05
N LEU A 118 -6.10 -3.63 33.70
CA LEU A 118 -5.62 -4.62 32.76
C LEU A 118 -4.10 -4.62 32.63
N PHE A 119 -3.50 -3.45 32.58
CA PHE A 119 -2.07 -3.24 32.42
C PHE A 119 -1.39 -2.80 33.70
N ALA A 120 -0.11 -3.12 33.89
CA ALA A 120 0.68 -2.60 35.01
C ALA A 120 0.93 -1.10 34.81
N GLU A 121 1.16 -0.67 33.57
CA GLU A 121 1.29 0.73 33.18
C GLU A 121 0.78 0.91 31.75
N ILE A 122 0.16 2.05 31.44
CA ILE A 122 -0.24 2.41 30.10
C ILE A 122 -0.03 3.91 29.84
N SER A 123 0.66 4.24 28.74
CA SER A 123 0.86 5.64 28.36
C SER A 123 -0.45 6.28 27.90
N HIS A 124 -0.81 7.41 28.48
CA HIS A 124 -1.96 8.20 28.05
C HIS A 124 -1.68 9.00 26.77
N GLU A 125 -0.41 9.24 26.45
CA GLU A 125 0.01 9.87 25.22
C GLU A 125 0.18 8.79 24.13
N ALA A 126 -0.35 9.06 22.94
CA ALA A 126 -0.19 8.17 21.82
C ALA A 126 1.24 8.25 21.28
N VAL A 127 1.87 7.09 21.08
CA VAL A 127 3.19 6.98 20.44
C VAL A 127 3.08 7.28 18.94
N ALA A 128 1.94 6.91 18.33
CA ALA A 128 1.62 7.19 16.94
C ALA A 128 0.11 7.29 16.74
N ALA A 129 -0.32 7.99 15.70
CA ALA A 129 -1.71 8.04 15.27
C ALA A 129 -1.79 7.80 13.76
N ALA A 130 -2.79 7.03 13.33
CA ALA A 130 -3.07 6.69 11.95
C ALA A 130 -4.52 7.05 11.59
N SER A 131 -4.92 6.81 10.33
CA SER A 131 -6.26 7.16 9.82
C SER A 131 -7.39 6.55 10.63
N PHE A 132 -7.22 5.33 11.14
CA PHE A 132 -8.28 4.54 11.76
C PHE A 132 -8.07 4.27 13.24
N GLY A 133 -6.91 4.61 13.81
CA GLY A 133 -6.58 4.32 15.20
C GLY A 133 -5.34 5.04 15.69
N GLN A 134 -4.95 4.74 16.90
CA GLN A 134 -3.72 5.26 17.51
C GLN A 134 -3.04 4.18 18.33
N VAL A 135 -1.74 4.34 18.55
CA VAL A 135 -0.89 3.38 19.26
C VAL A 135 -0.49 3.94 20.60
N HIS A 136 -0.63 3.12 21.64
CA HIS A 136 -0.19 3.41 23.00
C HIS A 136 0.83 2.36 23.47
N ARG A 137 1.87 2.79 24.18
CA ARG A 137 2.78 1.86 24.89
C ARG A 137 2.14 1.46 26.19
N ALA A 138 2.25 0.19 26.54
CA ALA A 138 1.82 -0.32 27.84
C ALA A 138 2.79 -1.40 28.34
N THR A 139 2.76 -1.66 29.64
CA THR A 139 3.47 -2.76 30.27
C THR A 139 2.45 -3.74 30.83
N LEU A 140 2.54 -4.99 30.45
CA LEU A 140 1.67 -6.05 30.97
C LEU A 140 2.01 -6.35 32.43
N LYS A 141 1.10 -7.02 33.11
CA LYS A 141 1.30 -7.43 34.54
C LYS A 141 2.47 -8.41 34.73
N ASP A 142 2.85 -9.09 33.67
CA ASP A 142 4.04 -9.98 33.63
C ASP A 142 5.35 -9.26 33.31
N GLY A 143 5.31 -7.93 33.11
CA GLY A 143 6.47 -7.09 32.86
C GLY A 143 6.84 -6.94 31.38
N ARG A 144 6.12 -7.54 30.43
CA ARG A 144 6.38 -7.35 29.00
C ARG A 144 5.90 -5.98 28.54
N ASP A 145 6.75 -5.27 27.80
CA ASP A 145 6.38 -4.04 27.10
C ASP A 145 5.64 -4.37 25.80
N VAL A 146 4.51 -3.69 25.59
CA VAL A 146 3.64 -3.91 24.44
C VAL A 146 3.19 -2.60 23.79
N ALA A 147 2.85 -2.69 22.51
CA ALA A 147 2.19 -1.64 21.74
C ALA A 147 0.72 -2.04 21.55
N LEU A 148 -0.18 -1.14 21.93
CA LEU A 148 -1.62 -1.29 21.70
C LEU A 148 -2.05 -0.36 20.59
N LYS A 149 -2.33 -0.90 19.39
CA LYS A 149 -2.99 -0.16 18.30
C LYS A 149 -4.49 -0.29 18.51
N VAL A 150 -5.13 0.84 18.77
CA VAL A 150 -6.56 0.91 19.15
C VAL A 150 -7.35 1.62 18.07
N LYS A 151 -8.33 0.94 17.50
CA LYS A 151 -9.24 1.49 16.48
C LYS A 151 -10.14 2.59 17.08
N TYR A 152 -10.44 3.62 16.31
CA TYR A 152 -11.40 4.64 16.74
C TYR A 152 -12.82 4.06 16.75
N ALA A 153 -13.51 4.17 17.88
CA ALA A 153 -14.80 3.52 18.16
C ALA A 153 -15.94 3.86 17.18
N ASP A 154 -15.84 4.94 16.43
CA ASP A 154 -16.87 5.41 15.50
C ASP A 154 -16.44 5.32 14.02
N ILE A 155 -15.31 4.66 13.75
CA ILE A 155 -14.73 4.61 12.40
C ILE A 155 -15.59 3.76 11.45
N ASP A 156 -16.10 2.61 11.91
CA ASP A 156 -16.91 1.70 11.09
C ASP A 156 -18.15 2.40 10.54
N MET A 157 -18.84 3.18 11.40
CA MET A 157 -20.02 3.94 10.98
C MET A 157 -19.68 5.08 10.00
N LYS A 158 -18.55 5.77 10.24
CA LYS A 158 -18.08 6.82 9.33
C LYS A 158 -17.75 6.24 7.96
N LEU A 159 -17.05 5.13 7.96
CA LEU A 159 -16.65 4.45 6.75
C LEU A 159 -17.82 3.91 5.95
N GLY A 160 -18.81 3.32 6.63
CA GLY A 160 -20.06 2.89 5.98
C GLY A 160 -20.75 4.03 5.24
N CYS A 161 -20.79 5.23 5.86
CA CYS A 161 -21.33 6.42 5.19
C CYS A 161 -20.48 6.85 3.98
N ASP A 162 -19.16 6.87 4.11
CA ASP A 162 -18.23 7.25 3.04
C ASP A 162 -18.36 6.32 1.84
N LEU A 163 -18.34 5.01 2.08
CA LEU A 163 -18.47 3.99 1.04
C LEU A 163 -19.84 4.04 0.36
N PHE A 164 -20.92 4.26 1.13
CA PHE A 164 -22.26 4.42 0.57
C PHE A 164 -22.32 5.60 -0.40
N VAL A 165 -21.82 6.77 0.00
CA VAL A 165 -21.80 7.97 -0.87
C VAL A 165 -20.92 7.72 -2.10
N PHE A 166 -19.76 7.07 -1.92
CA PHE A 166 -18.88 6.75 -3.03
C PHE A 166 -19.57 5.78 -4.01
N ARG A 167 -20.22 4.71 -3.52
CA ARG A 167 -21.02 3.79 -4.32
C ARG A 167 -22.10 4.50 -5.16
N CYS A 168 -22.79 5.47 -4.57
CA CYS A 168 -23.80 6.25 -5.27
C CYS A 168 -23.20 7.20 -6.32
N ALA A 169 -22.00 7.71 -6.09
CA ALA A 169 -21.32 8.63 -7.00
C ALA A 169 -20.72 7.93 -8.24
N VAL A 170 -20.17 6.74 -8.09
CA VAL A 170 -19.48 5.99 -9.14
C VAL A 170 -20.26 5.88 -10.46
N PRO A 171 -21.54 5.41 -10.48
CA PRO A 171 -22.28 5.28 -11.73
C PRO A 171 -22.50 6.62 -12.45
N LEU A 172 -22.64 7.69 -11.68
CA LEU A 172 -22.84 9.03 -12.23
C LEU A 172 -21.59 9.57 -12.92
N PHE A 173 -20.41 9.23 -12.40
CA PHE A 173 -19.14 9.64 -12.99
C PHE A 173 -18.75 8.80 -14.21
N ASN A 174 -19.08 7.50 -14.24
CA ASN A 174 -18.80 6.63 -15.38
C ASN A 174 -19.45 7.13 -16.69
N ILE A 175 -20.54 7.90 -16.63
CA ILE A 175 -21.16 8.51 -17.79
C ILE A 175 -20.21 9.49 -18.51
N PHE A 176 -19.35 10.18 -17.76
CA PHE A 176 -18.47 11.23 -18.29
C PHE A 176 -17.05 10.77 -18.56
N ILE A 177 -16.64 9.71 -17.87
CA ILE A 177 -15.29 9.18 -17.95
C ILE A 177 -15.38 7.65 -18.20
N PRO A 178 -15.94 7.23 -19.35
CA PRO A 178 -16.22 5.81 -19.61
C PRO A 178 -14.95 4.95 -19.71
N LYS A 179 -13.79 5.55 -19.96
CA LYS A 179 -12.49 4.86 -19.94
C LYS A 179 -12.03 4.50 -18.52
N VAL A 180 -12.55 5.18 -17.51
CA VAL A 180 -12.17 4.98 -16.12
C VAL A 180 -13.12 3.96 -15.48
N ARG A 181 -12.60 2.78 -15.13
CA ARG A 181 -13.33 1.71 -14.45
C ARG A 181 -13.51 2.04 -12.95
N LEU A 182 -14.32 3.08 -12.65
CA LEU A 182 -14.57 3.51 -11.26
C LEU A 182 -15.28 2.44 -10.41
N ASP A 183 -15.99 1.51 -11.03
CA ASP A 183 -16.56 0.32 -10.42
C ASP A 183 -15.47 -0.58 -9.80
N VAL A 184 -14.37 -0.79 -10.51
CA VAL A 184 -13.20 -1.54 -10.04
C VAL A 184 -12.56 -0.81 -8.85
N ILE A 185 -12.34 0.50 -8.98
CA ILE A 185 -11.79 1.32 -7.88
C ILE A 185 -12.68 1.23 -6.63
N HIS A 186 -14.01 1.34 -6.80
CA HIS A 186 -14.92 1.22 -5.66
C HIS A 186 -14.79 -0.14 -4.95
N HIS A 187 -14.71 -1.23 -5.71
CA HIS A 187 -14.57 -2.58 -5.14
C HIS A 187 -13.24 -2.73 -4.40
N GLU A 188 -12.15 -2.31 -4.99
CA GLU A 188 -10.82 -2.34 -4.37
C GLU A 188 -10.75 -1.51 -3.09
N VAL A 189 -11.30 -0.28 -3.13
CA VAL A 189 -11.38 0.59 -1.97
C VAL A 189 -12.20 -0.05 -0.87
N ALA A 190 -13.37 -0.62 -1.19
CA ALA A 190 -14.22 -1.27 -0.21
C ALA A 190 -13.52 -2.48 0.44
N GLN A 191 -12.86 -3.31 -0.35
CA GLN A 191 -12.11 -4.47 0.17
C GLN A 191 -10.92 -4.03 1.04
N ALA A 192 -10.11 -3.08 0.58
CA ALA A 192 -8.97 -2.57 1.34
C ALA A 192 -9.41 -2.00 2.69
N LEU A 193 -10.48 -1.20 2.70
CA LEU A 193 -11.00 -0.58 3.92
C LEU A 193 -11.58 -1.61 4.90
N VAL A 194 -12.31 -2.62 4.42
CA VAL A 194 -12.84 -3.70 5.28
C VAL A 194 -11.70 -4.50 5.90
N THR A 195 -10.63 -4.76 5.15
CA THR A 195 -9.46 -5.48 5.65
C THR A 195 -8.71 -4.67 6.71
N GLU A 196 -8.52 -3.37 6.52
CA GLU A 196 -7.85 -2.48 7.48
C GLU A 196 -8.65 -2.25 8.78
N LEU A 197 -9.95 -2.52 8.78
CA LEU A 197 -10.78 -2.36 9.96
C LEU A 197 -10.79 -3.57 10.90
N ASP A 198 -10.39 -4.74 10.45
CA ASP A 198 -10.31 -5.94 11.27
C ASP A 198 -8.86 -6.22 11.71
N TYR A 199 -8.53 -5.78 12.92
CA TYR A 199 -7.18 -5.98 13.47
C TYR A 199 -6.84 -7.45 13.78
N ARG A 200 -7.80 -8.38 13.75
CA ARG A 200 -7.52 -9.81 13.78
C ARG A 200 -6.78 -10.25 12.52
N LYS A 201 -7.17 -9.71 11.36
CA LYS A 201 -6.47 -9.97 10.08
C LYS A 201 -5.05 -9.42 10.10
N GLU A 202 -4.86 -8.20 10.63
CA GLU A 202 -3.52 -7.64 10.83
C GLU A 202 -2.68 -8.53 11.76
N ALA A 203 -3.28 -9.07 12.82
CA ALA A 203 -2.61 -9.99 13.74
C ALA A 203 -2.25 -11.33 13.05
N GLU A 204 -3.13 -11.89 12.21
CA GLU A 204 -2.85 -13.09 11.42
C GLU A 204 -1.69 -12.86 10.44
N HIS A 205 -1.71 -11.75 9.72
CA HIS A 205 -0.62 -11.36 8.82
C HIS A 205 0.70 -11.15 9.57
N THR A 206 0.65 -10.50 10.73
CA THR A 206 1.83 -10.28 11.59
C THR A 206 2.46 -11.60 12.02
N ARG A 207 1.65 -12.58 12.42
CA ARG A 207 2.15 -13.93 12.79
C ARG A 207 2.73 -14.66 11.58
N MET A 208 2.05 -14.60 10.42
CA MET A 208 2.48 -15.25 9.18
C MET A 208 3.84 -14.72 8.75
N ILE A 209 3.97 -13.40 8.59
CA ILE A 209 5.23 -12.79 8.18
C ILE A 209 6.30 -12.94 9.27
N GLY A 210 5.93 -12.82 10.54
CA GLY A 210 6.86 -13.05 11.65
C GLY A 210 7.47 -14.46 11.64
N LYS A 211 6.67 -15.49 11.32
CA LYS A 211 7.14 -16.85 11.15
C LYS A 211 8.04 -17.00 9.92
N ASN A 212 7.66 -16.39 8.82
CA ASN A 212 8.41 -16.48 7.56
C ASN A 212 9.80 -15.82 7.67
N LEU A 213 9.91 -14.75 8.42
CA LEU A 213 11.15 -13.98 8.59
C LEU A 213 11.98 -14.41 9.83
N GLU A 214 11.50 -15.38 10.62
CA GLU A 214 12.15 -15.80 11.88
C GLU A 214 13.59 -16.33 11.66
N GLU A 215 13.86 -16.93 10.50
CA GLU A 215 15.16 -17.47 10.16
C GLU A 215 16.15 -16.41 9.62
N ILE A 216 15.70 -15.16 9.40
CA ILE A 216 16.57 -14.09 8.89
C ILE A 216 17.19 -13.35 10.07
N PRO A 217 18.51 -13.51 10.33
CA PRO A 217 19.15 -12.89 11.48
C PRO A 217 19.03 -11.37 11.44
N GLY A 218 18.66 -10.76 12.55
CA GLY A 218 18.53 -9.30 12.67
C GLY A 218 17.27 -8.70 12.02
N VAL A 219 16.31 -9.51 11.53
CA VAL A 219 14.99 -9.05 11.14
C VAL A 219 14.00 -9.37 12.26
N VAL A 220 13.25 -8.38 12.71
CA VAL A 220 12.32 -8.49 13.83
C VAL A 220 10.91 -8.13 13.37
N VAL A 221 9.97 -9.01 13.64
CA VAL A 221 8.54 -8.72 13.54
C VAL A 221 7.95 -8.81 14.96
N PRO A 222 7.23 -7.80 15.45
CA PRO A 222 6.64 -7.83 16.78
C PRO A 222 5.70 -9.01 16.95
N LYS A 223 5.80 -9.70 18.11
CA LYS A 223 4.95 -10.84 18.42
C LYS A 223 3.58 -10.38 18.89
N VAL A 224 2.52 -10.95 18.32
CA VAL A 224 1.15 -10.68 18.75
C VAL A 224 0.88 -11.26 20.12
N VAL A 225 0.21 -10.48 20.97
CA VAL A 225 -0.31 -10.91 22.28
C VAL A 225 -1.80 -11.15 22.16
N ASP A 226 -2.19 -12.40 22.01
CA ASP A 226 -3.56 -12.81 21.69
C ASP A 226 -4.59 -12.38 22.74
N GLU A 227 -4.22 -12.41 24.02
CA GLU A 227 -5.07 -12.04 25.15
C GLU A 227 -5.63 -10.61 25.03
N TYR A 228 -4.84 -9.69 24.43
CA TYR A 228 -5.21 -8.28 24.26
C TYR A 228 -5.45 -7.93 22.77
N THR A 229 -5.74 -8.93 21.93
CA THR A 229 -6.02 -8.72 20.51
C THR A 229 -7.49 -9.04 20.20
N THR A 230 -8.19 -8.07 19.61
CA THR A 230 -9.60 -8.15 19.21
C THR A 230 -9.77 -7.60 17.78
N GLU A 231 -10.99 -7.53 17.28
CA GLU A 231 -11.29 -6.82 16.02
C GLU A 231 -10.91 -5.33 16.04
N SER A 232 -10.89 -4.72 17.22
CA SER A 232 -10.67 -3.27 17.39
C SER A 232 -9.36 -2.90 18.08
N VAL A 233 -8.61 -3.88 18.56
CA VAL A 233 -7.33 -3.68 19.25
C VAL A 233 -6.36 -4.77 18.80
N ILE A 234 -5.18 -4.38 18.33
CA ILE A 234 -4.06 -5.31 18.19
C ILE A 234 -2.98 -4.97 19.22
N CYS A 235 -2.56 -5.99 19.96
CA CYS A 235 -1.49 -5.91 20.92
C CYS A 235 -0.28 -6.69 20.43
N THR A 236 0.86 -6.02 20.35
CA THR A 236 2.13 -6.63 19.94
C THR A 236 3.23 -6.28 20.93
N THR A 237 4.31 -7.06 20.95
CA THR A 237 5.52 -6.68 21.71
C THR A 237 6.02 -5.32 21.23
N TYR A 238 6.44 -4.46 22.17
CA TYR A 238 6.98 -3.15 21.84
C TYR A 238 8.42 -3.26 21.35
N PHE A 239 8.72 -2.65 20.23
CA PHE A 239 10.09 -2.53 19.73
C PHE A 239 10.58 -1.11 19.96
N GLU A 240 11.55 -0.96 20.84
CA GLU A 240 12.23 0.30 21.06
C GLU A 240 13.37 0.45 20.04
N GLY A 241 13.20 1.34 19.09
CA GLY A 241 14.13 1.54 17.98
C GLY A 241 14.06 2.94 17.40
N ILE A 242 14.98 3.23 16.50
CA ILE A 242 15.11 4.49 15.79
C ILE A 242 14.37 4.36 14.46
N LYS A 243 13.51 5.32 14.13
CA LYS A 243 12.86 5.34 12.80
C LYS A 243 13.94 5.43 11.72
N ILE A 244 13.74 4.68 10.63
CA ILE A 244 14.69 4.66 9.51
C ILE A 244 14.91 6.06 8.89
N THR A 245 13.94 6.96 9.04
CA THR A 245 14.00 8.35 8.55
C THR A 245 14.76 9.30 9.47
N ASP A 246 15.08 8.90 10.71
CA ASP A 246 15.80 9.73 11.67
C ASP A 246 17.33 9.56 11.49
N THR A 247 17.89 10.27 10.52
CA THR A 247 19.29 10.18 10.13
C THR A 247 20.24 10.55 11.27
N GLU A 248 19.89 11.56 12.08
CA GLU A 248 20.75 12.02 13.18
C GLU A 248 20.90 10.93 14.24
N LYS A 249 19.76 10.39 14.75
CA LYS A 249 19.81 9.33 15.75
C LYS A 249 20.45 8.03 15.22
N ARG A 250 20.26 7.70 13.93
CA ARG A 250 20.93 6.53 13.34
C ARG A 250 22.46 6.69 13.35
N ARG A 251 22.98 7.89 13.00
CA ARG A 251 24.41 8.19 13.02
C ARG A 251 24.98 8.20 14.45
N GLU A 252 24.27 8.80 15.40
CA GLU A 252 24.64 8.78 16.81
C GLU A 252 24.72 7.35 17.38
N ALA A 253 23.81 6.48 16.96
CA ALA A 253 23.81 5.06 17.33
C ALA A 253 24.87 4.23 16.57
N GLY A 254 25.59 4.80 15.61
CA GLY A 254 26.60 4.13 14.79
C GLY A 254 26.00 3.03 13.91
N LEU A 255 24.80 3.27 13.37
CA LEU A 255 24.13 2.34 12.46
C LEU A 255 24.48 2.71 11.02
N GLU A 256 25.17 1.79 10.33
CA GLU A 256 25.61 2.00 8.96
C GLU A 256 24.48 1.87 7.95
N GLU A 257 24.35 2.81 7.03
CA GLU A 257 23.30 2.86 6.02
C GLU A 257 23.32 1.64 5.11
N LYS A 258 24.50 1.16 4.70
CA LYS A 258 24.65 -0.05 3.87
C LYS A 258 24.13 -1.30 4.57
N ALA A 259 24.41 -1.45 5.86
CA ALA A 259 23.91 -2.59 6.63
C ALA A 259 22.38 -2.55 6.78
N ILE A 260 21.80 -1.37 6.94
CA ILE A 260 20.34 -1.18 6.99
C ILE A 260 19.72 -1.55 5.65
N ILE A 261 20.25 -1.05 4.53
CA ILE A 261 19.79 -1.36 3.18
C ILE A 261 19.84 -2.86 2.92
N GLN A 262 20.96 -3.50 3.27
CA GLN A 262 21.11 -4.94 3.11
C GLN A 262 20.01 -5.70 3.85
N LYS A 263 19.69 -5.32 5.09
CA LYS A 263 18.63 -5.97 5.87
C LYS A 263 17.24 -5.74 5.29
N ILE A 264 16.94 -4.53 4.79
CA ILE A 264 15.68 -4.25 4.11
C ILE A 264 15.54 -5.13 2.86
N VAL A 265 16.56 -5.14 2.01
CA VAL A 265 16.52 -5.92 0.76
C VAL A 265 16.42 -7.42 1.07
N GLU A 266 17.16 -7.91 2.07
CA GLU A 266 17.09 -9.30 2.48
C GLU A 266 15.67 -9.70 2.93
N ALA A 267 15.05 -8.91 3.81
CA ALA A 267 13.71 -9.19 4.31
C ALA A 267 12.64 -9.14 3.20
N TYR A 268 12.66 -8.09 2.37
CA TYR A 268 11.63 -7.94 1.34
C TYR A 268 11.85 -8.85 0.14
N ALA A 269 13.09 -9.13 -0.26
CA ALA A 269 13.35 -10.11 -1.29
C ALA A 269 12.94 -11.53 -0.84
N HIS A 270 13.09 -11.84 0.45
CA HIS A 270 12.57 -13.09 1.01
C HIS A 270 11.04 -13.14 0.90
N MET A 271 10.35 -12.08 1.34
CA MET A 271 8.89 -11.99 1.24
C MET A 271 8.39 -12.11 -0.21
N PHE A 272 9.03 -11.45 -1.18
CA PHE A 272 8.60 -11.48 -2.59
C PHE A 272 8.90 -12.81 -3.26
N PHE A 273 10.14 -13.29 -3.15
CA PHE A 273 10.64 -14.38 -3.99
C PHE A 273 10.63 -15.73 -3.30
N ILE A 274 10.67 -15.77 -1.98
CA ILE A 274 10.68 -17.03 -1.22
C ILE A 274 9.27 -17.37 -0.73
N ASP A 275 8.63 -16.45 -0.01
CA ASP A 275 7.34 -16.71 0.61
C ASP A 275 6.16 -16.46 -0.34
N GLY A 276 6.29 -15.48 -1.23
CA GLY A 276 5.17 -14.95 -2.01
C GLY A 276 4.14 -14.22 -1.16
N VAL A 277 4.53 -13.82 0.05
CA VAL A 277 3.70 -13.08 1.01
C VAL A 277 4.45 -11.84 1.44
N PHE A 278 3.93 -10.67 1.13
CA PHE A 278 4.64 -9.42 1.40
C PHE A 278 3.74 -8.29 1.88
N GLN A 279 4.32 -7.39 2.67
CA GLN A 279 3.72 -6.11 3.00
C GLN A 279 3.63 -5.25 1.74
N SER A 280 2.43 -4.86 1.34
CA SER A 280 2.21 -4.10 0.11
C SER A 280 2.35 -2.58 0.27
N ASP A 281 2.56 -2.11 1.50
CA ASP A 281 2.80 -0.69 1.84
C ASP A 281 4.03 -0.52 2.75
N PRO A 282 5.26 -0.77 2.25
CA PRO A 282 6.50 -0.65 3.01
C PRO A 282 6.89 0.82 3.23
N HIS A 283 6.04 1.54 3.95
CA HIS A 283 6.30 2.94 4.25
C HIS A 283 7.48 3.08 5.23
N PRO A 284 8.40 4.05 5.03
CA PRO A 284 9.57 4.22 5.91
C PRO A 284 9.19 4.52 7.37
N GLY A 285 7.98 5.00 7.63
CA GLY A 285 7.42 5.16 8.97
C GLY A 285 7.19 3.86 9.74
N ASN A 286 7.16 2.72 9.05
CA ASN A 286 6.96 1.38 9.62
C ASN A 286 8.27 0.59 9.76
N LEU A 287 9.41 1.21 9.43
CA LEU A 287 10.73 0.60 9.52
C LEU A 287 11.55 1.24 10.64
N PHE A 288 11.95 0.41 11.59
CA PHE A 288 12.74 0.83 12.74
C PHE A 288 14.02 0.01 12.84
N VAL A 289 15.08 0.65 13.32
CA VAL A 289 16.38 0.00 13.48
C VAL A 289 16.93 0.23 14.88
N ARG A 290 17.71 -0.72 15.38
CA ARG A 290 18.50 -0.55 16.62
C ARG A 290 19.75 -1.40 16.56
N ARG A 291 20.66 -1.17 17.48
CA ARG A 291 21.76 -2.07 17.76
C ARG A 291 21.25 -3.17 18.73
N GLY A 292 21.13 -4.38 18.23
CA GLY A 292 20.78 -5.55 19.01
C GLY A 292 22.02 -6.30 19.54
N PRO A 293 21.82 -7.42 20.23
CA PRO A 293 22.91 -8.23 20.81
C PRO A 293 23.88 -8.79 19.76
N GLU A 294 23.36 -9.14 18.59
CA GLU A 294 24.12 -9.75 17.49
C GLU A 294 24.46 -8.77 16.34
N GLY A 295 24.19 -7.48 16.52
CA GLY A 295 24.42 -6.45 15.51
C GLY A 295 23.20 -5.60 15.20
N LEU A 296 23.03 -5.21 13.93
CA LEU A 296 21.89 -4.42 13.49
C LEU A 296 20.60 -5.26 13.52
N GLU A 297 19.59 -4.73 14.17
CA GLU A 297 18.21 -5.25 14.06
C GLU A 297 17.35 -4.27 13.26
N LEU A 298 16.62 -4.80 12.27
CA LEU A 298 15.57 -4.13 11.51
C LEU A 298 14.22 -4.66 11.98
N CYS A 299 13.37 -3.78 12.49
CA CYS A 299 11.99 -4.10 12.82
C CYS A 299 11.05 -3.60 11.74
N ILE A 300 10.15 -4.47 11.27
CA ILE A 300 9.09 -4.16 10.32
C ILE A 300 7.77 -4.14 11.09
N LEU A 301 7.09 -3.02 11.04
CA LEU A 301 5.79 -2.79 11.68
C LEU A 301 4.68 -2.72 10.63
N ASP A 302 3.43 -2.85 11.09
CA ASP A 302 2.18 -2.64 10.35
C ASP A 302 1.99 -3.61 9.17
N PHE A 303 1.28 -4.69 9.44
CA PHE A 303 0.88 -5.70 8.45
C PHE A 303 -0.61 -5.63 8.10
N GLY A 304 -1.22 -4.46 8.23
CA GLY A 304 -2.61 -4.21 7.83
C GLY A 304 -2.84 -4.41 6.32
N GLN A 305 -1.80 -4.23 5.51
CA GLN A 305 -1.84 -4.45 4.07
C GLN A 305 -0.79 -5.48 3.65
N VAL A 306 -1.22 -6.72 3.58
CA VAL A 306 -0.40 -7.85 3.11
C VAL A 306 -1.01 -8.43 1.84
N LYS A 307 -0.16 -8.72 0.87
CA LYS A 307 -0.53 -9.44 -0.35
C LYS A 307 0.06 -10.85 -0.31
N ILE A 308 -0.79 -11.81 -0.64
CA ILE A 308 -0.40 -13.20 -0.88
C ILE A 308 -0.47 -13.41 -2.38
N LEU A 309 0.66 -13.76 -2.99
CA LEU A 309 0.74 -14.06 -4.41
C LEU A 309 0.34 -15.52 -4.67
N PRO A 310 -0.47 -15.78 -5.70
CA PRO A 310 -0.63 -17.14 -6.19
C PRO A 310 0.73 -17.73 -6.57
N ARG A 311 0.98 -18.99 -6.24
CA ARG A 311 2.27 -19.65 -6.51
C ARG A 311 2.69 -19.61 -7.97
N ASP A 312 1.72 -19.75 -8.88
CA ASP A 312 1.97 -19.63 -10.32
C ASP A 312 2.45 -18.22 -10.69
N PHE A 313 1.81 -17.19 -10.14
CA PHE A 313 2.20 -15.80 -10.38
C PHE A 313 3.59 -15.50 -9.79
N GLN A 314 3.90 -16.00 -8.59
CA GLN A 314 5.21 -15.86 -7.96
C GLN A 314 6.34 -16.43 -8.85
N ARG A 315 6.12 -17.61 -9.47
CA ARG A 315 7.07 -18.21 -10.42
C ARG A 315 7.31 -17.33 -11.64
N LYS A 316 6.22 -16.83 -12.23
CA LYS A 316 6.31 -15.93 -13.39
C LYS A 316 7.08 -14.66 -13.03
N LEU A 317 6.87 -14.12 -11.83
CA LEU A 317 7.60 -12.97 -11.32
C LEU A 317 9.10 -13.26 -11.14
N ILE A 318 9.46 -14.43 -10.58
CA ILE A 318 10.86 -14.87 -10.46
C ILE A 318 11.51 -14.97 -11.85
N MET A 319 10.82 -15.59 -12.83
CA MET A 319 11.32 -15.71 -14.20
C MET A 319 11.49 -14.36 -14.89
N ALA A 320 10.54 -13.44 -14.72
CA ALA A 320 10.65 -12.07 -15.22
C ALA A 320 11.87 -11.35 -14.61
N SER A 321 12.07 -11.49 -13.29
CA SER A 321 13.20 -10.87 -12.57
C SER A 321 14.55 -11.41 -13.04
N ILE A 322 14.65 -12.73 -13.31
CA ILE A 322 15.86 -13.36 -13.83
C ILE A 322 16.15 -12.89 -15.24
N ALA A 323 15.13 -12.89 -16.13
CA ALA A 323 15.25 -12.40 -17.49
C ALA A 323 15.69 -10.93 -17.52
N PHE A 324 15.11 -10.11 -16.66
CA PHE A 324 15.50 -8.71 -16.48
C PHE A 324 16.97 -8.59 -16.08
N MET A 325 17.42 -9.28 -15.03
CA MET A 325 18.82 -9.26 -14.58
C MET A 325 19.81 -9.82 -15.64
N GLY A 326 19.36 -10.78 -16.45
CA GLY A 326 20.13 -11.37 -17.53
C GLY A 326 20.13 -10.55 -18.84
N ARG A 327 19.43 -9.42 -18.88
CA ARG A 327 19.17 -8.63 -20.09
C ARG A 327 18.51 -9.45 -21.21
N ASP A 328 17.75 -10.48 -20.84
CA ASP A 328 17.02 -11.35 -21.77
C ASP A 328 15.64 -10.78 -22.06
N VAL A 329 15.57 -9.94 -23.12
CA VAL A 329 14.32 -9.30 -23.56
C VAL A 329 13.28 -10.34 -24.00
N ASP A 330 13.70 -11.42 -24.65
CA ASP A 330 12.78 -12.47 -25.11
C ASP A 330 12.21 -13.27 -23.93
N GLY A 331 13.06 -13.63 -22.96
CA GLY A 331 12.63 -14.27 -21.71
C GLY A 331 11.70 -13.40 -20.91
N PHE A 332 12.00 -12.10 -20.81
CA PHE A 332 11.15 -11.14 -20.13
C PHE A 332 9.77 -10.99 -20.80
N ALA A 333 9.75 -10.83 -22.13
CA ALA A 333 8.51 -10.74 -22.89
C ALA A 333 7.63 -11.99 -22.68
N LYS A 334 8.22 -13.19 -22.69
CA LYS A 334 7.50 -14.44 -22.37
C LYS A 334 6.91 -14.45 -20.97
N ALA A 335 7.68 -14.00 -19.97
CA ALA A 335 7.20 -13.93 -18.60
C ALA A 335 6.05 -12.93 -18.43
N VAL A 336 6.13 -11.78 -19.11
CA VAL A 336 5.09 -10.74 -19.10
C VAL A 336 3.80 -11.25 -19.78
N VAL A 337 3.91 -12.01 -20.87
CA VAL A 337 2.75 -12.69 -21.48
C VAL A 337 2.16 -13.73 -20.54
N ALA A 338 3.00 -14.54 -19.91
CA ALA A 338 2.54 -15.55 -18.97
C ALA A 338 1.83 -14.94 -17.74
N MET A 339 2.12 -13.69 -17.38
CA MET A 339 1.43 -12.93 -16.33
C MET A 339 0.17 -12.20 -16.81
N ASP A 340 -0.28 -12.43 -18.04
CA ASP A 340 -1.44 -11.77 -18.67
C ASP A 340 -1.34 -10.24 -18.78
N VAL A 341 -0.13 -9.70 -18.79
CA VAL A 341 0.13 -8.26 -19.00
C VAL A 341 0.09 -7.90 -20.46
N LEU A 342 0.65 -8.77 -21.30
CA LEU A 342 0.77 -8.60 -22.74
C LEU A 342 0.18 -9.81 -23.46
N SER A 343 -0.53 -9.60 -24.55
CA SER A 343 -1.05 -10.73 -25.34
C SER A 343 0.03 -11.28 -26.28
N GLU A 344 0.00 -12.58 -26.59
CA GLU A 344 0.96 -13.22 -27.49
C GLU A 344 1.09 -12.52 -28.86
N LYS A 345 -0.03 -12.01 -29.40
CA LYS A 345 -0.06 -11.31 -30.70
C LYS A 345 0.68 -9.97 -30.68
N ASP A 346 0.81 -9.34 -29.52
CA ASP A 346 1.39 -8.01 -29.37
C ASP A 346 2.89 -8.07 -28.99
N VAL A 347 3.43 -9.28 -28.73
CA VAL A 347 4.83 -9.50 -28.32
C VAL A 347 5.83 -8.91 -29.31
N GLU A 348 5.65 -9.18 -30.59
CA GLU A 348 6.60 -8.71 -31.62
C GLU A 348 6.62 -7.17 -31.72
N THR A 349 5.49 -6.51 -31.46
CA THR A 349 5.39 -5.05 -31.41
C THR A 349 6.00 -4.50 -30.12
N ALA A 350 5.88 -5.22 -29.01
CA ALA A 350 6.40 -4.82 -27.71
C ALA A 350 7.92 -5.01 -27.56
N LYS A 351 8.51 -6.04 -28.16
CA LYS A 351 9.94 -6.35 -28.04
C LYS A 351 10.89 -5.19 -28.31
N PRO A 352 10.73 -4.40 -29.38
CA PRO A 352 11.59 -3.23 -29.62
C PRO A 352 11.53 -2.22 -28.49
N LEU A 353 10.31 -1.96 -27.96
CA LEU A 353 10.09 -1.02 -26.85
C LEU A 353 10.67 -1.54 -25.52
N LEU A 354 10.52 -2.83 -25.26
CA LEU A 354 11.13 -3.48 -24.11
C LEU A 354 12.67 -3.45 -24.21
N ARG A 355 13.24 -3.58 -25.39
CA ARG A 355 14.69 -3.47 -25.61
C ARG A 355 15.18 -2.06 -25.34
N GLU A 356 14.51 -1.06 -25.90
CA GLU A 356 14.79 0.36 -25.64
C GLU A 356 14.73 0.66 -24.14
N PHE A 357 13.69 0.21 -23.46
CA PHE A 357 13.54 0.35 -22.01
C PHE A 357 14.66 -0.33 -21.22
N PHE A 358 15.10 -1.52 -21.63
CA PHE A 358 16.20 -2.22 -20.97
C PHE A 358 17.53 -1.49 -21.20
N GLU A 359 17.82 -1.08 -22.43
CA GLU A 359 19.03 -0.32 -22.77
C GLU A 359 19.10 0.97 -21.97
N GLU A 360 18.03 1.75 -21.93
CA GLU A 360 17.95 2.96 -21.10
C GLU A 360 18.23 2.69 -19.63
N LEU A 361 17.58 1.69 -19.03
CA LEU A 361 17.76 1.37 -17.61
C LEU A 361 19.18 0.90 -17.25
N TYR A 362 19.81 0.15 -18.18
CA TYR A 362 21.15 -0.39 -17.95
C TYR A 362 22.28 0.56 -18.32
N GLU A 363 22.02 1.57 -19.15
CA GLU A 363 22.98 2.62 -19.49
C GLU A 363 23.01 3.75 -18.45
N LEU A 364 21.98 3.85 -17.60
CA LEU A 364 21.95 4.84 -16.53
C LEU A 364 23.11 4.65 -15.56
N SER A 365 23.87 5.71 -15.38
CA SER A 365 24.84 5.80 -14.29
C SER A 365 24.14 5.74 -12.93
N PRO A 366 24.84 5.39 -11.84
CA PRO A 366 24.29 5.46 -10.49
C PRO A 366 23.71 6.84 -10.13
N ALA A 367 24.28 7.91 -10.67
CA ALA A 367 23.80 9.27 -10.46
C ALA A 367 22.46 9.53 -11.18
N GLU A 368 22.30 9.03 -12.40
CA GLU A 368 21.07 9.14 -13.20
C GLU A 368 19.96 8.21 -12.67
N LEU A 369 20.33 7.03 -12.17
CA LEU A 369 19.41 6.16 -11.42
C LEU A 369 18.86 6.82 -10.14
N LYS A 370 19.63 7.73 -9.55
CA LYS A 370 19.23 8.54 -8.40
C LYS A 370 18.20 9.61 -8.77
N GLU A 371 18.33 10.21 -9.96
CA GLU A 371 17.36 11.18 -10.48
C GLU A 371 16.08 10.51 -11.01
N LEU A 372 16.16 9.21 -11.34
CA LEU A 372 15.01 8.36 -11.61
C LEU A 372 14.34 7.98 -10.27
N ASP A 373 13.57 8.91 -9.74
CA ASP A 373 12.67 8.59 -8.64
C ASP A 373 11.59 7.60 -9.10
N ALA A 374 10.83 7.06 -8.16
CA ALA A 374 9.76 6.10 -8.45
C ALA A 374 8.71 6.68 -9.43
N GLU A 375 8.59 8.01 -9.50
CA GLU A 375 7.65 8.71 -10.38
C GLU A 375 8.17 8.76 -11.82
N ALA A 376 9.44 9.10 -12.03
CA ALA A 376 10.08 9.08 -13.34
C ALA A 376 10.14 7.65 -13.93
N MET A 377 10.40 6.65 -13.10
CA MET A 377 10.33 5.23 -13.53
C MET A 377 8.92 4.82 -13.94
N LYS A 378 7.92 5.24 -13.18
CA LYS A 378 6.51 5.03 -13.47
C LYS A 378 6.10 5.71 -14.78
N GLU A 379 6.51 6.96 -15.02
CA GLU A 379 6.25 7.66 -16.28
C GLU A 379 6.84 6.92 -17.47
N LYS A 380 8.07 6.42 -17.37
CA LYS A 380 8.69 5.59 -18.40
C LYS A 380 7.93 4.28 -18.66
N ILE A 381 7.51 3.59 -17.62
CA ILE A 381 6.68 2.38 -17.75
C ILE A 381 5.36 2.70 -18.44
N LEU A 382 4.70 3.79 -18.05
CA LEU A 382 3.44 4.24 -18.65
C LEU A 382 3.62 4.64 -20.13
N GLU A 383 4.72 5.29 -20.47
CA GLU A 383 5.05 5.62 -21.86
C GLU A 383 5.19 4.36 -22.72
N VAL A 384 5.82 3.32 -22.21
CA VAL A 384 5.92 2.02 -22.89
C VAL A 384 4.54 1.36 -23.00
N VAL A 385 3.76 1.39 -21.93
CA VAL A 385 2.39 0.83 -21.88
C VAL A 385 1.46 1.55 -22.85
N ASP A 386 1.52 2.88 -22.95
CA ASP A 386 0.68 3.68 -23.85
C ASP A 386 1.02 3.45 -25.33
N ARG A 387 2.25 3.01 -25.64
CA ARG A 387 2.68 2.67 -27.01
C ARG A 387 2.24 1.27 -27.45
N ILE A 388 1.78 0.43 -26.53
CA ILE A 388 1.37 -0.94 -26.79
C ILE A 388 -0.13 -1.07 -26.60
N ASP A 389 -0.89 -1.27 -27.67
CA ASP A 389 -2.32 -1.51 -27.59
C ASP A 389 -2.60 -2.85 -26.86
N GLY A 390 -3.60 -2.85 -25.98
CA GLY A 390 -4.07 -4.09 -25.34
C GLY A 390 -3.29 -4.55 -24.11
N VAL A 391 -2.40 -3.72 -23.54
CA VAL A 391 -1.76 -4.01 -22.25
C VAL A 391 -2.81 -3.94 -21.15
N THR A 392 -2.85 -4.98 -20.33
CA THR A 392 -3.66 -5.04 -19.09
C THR A 392 -2.74 -5.32 -17.93
N ILE A 393 -2.74 -4.46 -16.91
CA ILE A 393 -1.88 -4.67 -15.75
C ILE A 393 -2.70 -5.36 -14.65
N PRO A 394 -2.42 -6.65 -14.34
CA PRO A 394 -3.06 -7.35 -13.23
C PRO A 394 -2.82 -6.65 -11.89
N GLN A 395 -3.80 -6.73 -10.99
CA GLN A 395 -3.72 -6.09 -9.66
C GLN A 395 -2.48 -6.55 -8.87
N ASP A 396 -2.08 -7.79 -9.04
CA ASP A 396 -0.89 -8.35 -8.38
C ASP A 396 0.39 -7.63 -8.79
N ILE A 397 0.53 -7.25 -10.06
CA ILE A 397 1.65 -6.44 -10.55
C ILE A 397 1.59 -5.02 -10.01
N VAL A 398 0.41 -4.41 -9.98
CA VAL A 398 0.24 -3.05 -9.43
C VAL A 398 0.70 -3.00 -7.96
N LEU A 399 0.25 -3.96 -7.14
CA LEU A 399 0.62 -4.01 -5.72
C LEU A 399 2.10 -4.35 -5.51
N TYR A 400 2.64 -5.28 -6.30
CA TYR A 400 4.07 -5.60 -6.29
C TYR A 400 4.91 -4.39 -6.70
N GLY A 401 4.56 -3.75 -7.82
CA GLY A 401 5.27 -2.56 -8.32
C GLY A 401 5.22 -1.39 -7.33
N ARG A 402 4.07 -1.20 -6.65
CA ARG A 402 3.95 -0.20 -5.58
C ARG A 402 4.89 -0.51 -4.42
N ALA A 403 4.88 -1.74 -3.91
CA ALA A 403 5.75 -2.14 -2.81
C ALA A 403 7.24 -1.98 -3.19
N PHE A 404 7.60 -2.42 -4.40
CA PHE A 404 8.94 -2.30 -4.94
C PHE A 404 9.38 -0.82 -5.08
N GLY A 405 8.52 0.03 -5.64
CA GLY A 405 8.80 1.46 -5.82
C GLY A 405 8.99 2.20 -4.48
N LEU A 406 8.15 1.91 -3.48
CA LEU A 406 8.31 2.47 -2.14
C LEU A 406 9.63 2.05 -1.49
N LEU A 407 10.01 0.77 -1.63
CA LEU A 407 11.29 0.26 -1.14
C LEU A 407 12.48 0.90 -1.86
N ALA A 408 12.39 1.04 -3.17
CA ALA A 408 13.43 1.73 -3.95
C ALA A 408 13.62 3.17 -3.46
N GLY A 409 12.50 3.88 -3.18
CA GLY A 409 12.52 5.22 -2.59
C GLY A 409 13.17 5.25 -1.20
N VAL A 410 12.89 4.26 -0.35
CA VAL A 410 13.54 4.13 0.98
C VAL A 410 15.04 3.89 0.84
N ILE A 411 15.45 3.00 -0.06
CA ILE A 411 16.87 2.67 -0.30
C ILE A 411 17.60 3.89 -0.85
N ALA A 412 17.03 4.58 -1.84
CA ALA A 412 17.62 5.78 -2.42
C ALA A 412 17.74 6.94 -1.41
N ALA A 413 16.81 7.06 -0.46
CA ALA A 413 16.88 8.03 0.63
C ALA A 413 17.98 7.72 1.66
N LEU A 414 18.34 6.44 1.82
CA LEU A 414 19.42 6.00 2.71
C LEU A 414 20.80 6.15 2.05
N ASP A 415 20.96 5.56 0.87
CA ASP A 415 22.18 5.63 0.07
C ASP A 415 21.81 5.57 -1.43
N PRO A 416 21.92 6.70 -2.13
CA PRO A 416 21.55 6.76 -3.54
C PRO A 416 22.51 6.01 -4.48
N GLU A 417 23.67 5.58 -4.01
CA GLU A 417 24.63 4.82 -4.82
C GLU A 417 24.35 3.30 -4.80
N VAL A 418 23.46 2.84 -3.92
CA VAL A 418 23.13 1.41 -3.80
C VAL A 418 22.04 1.02 -4.79
N ASN A 419 22.36 0.05 -5.64
CA ASN A 419 21.37 -0.59 -6.51
C ASN A 419 20.70 -1.77 -5.77
N GLY A 420 19.45 -1.56 -5.36
CA GLY A 420 18.67 -2.57 -4.61
C GLY A 420 18.47 -3.89 -5.37
N ILE A 421 18.42 -3.86 -6.72
CA ILE A 421 18.29 -5.07 -7.56
C ILE A 421 19.55 -5.92 -7.45
N ILE A 422 20.72 -5.29 -7.45
CA ILE A 422 22.00 -6.01 -7.31
C ILE A 422 22.08 -6.67 -5.93
N VAL A 423 21.64 -5.98 -4.89
CA VAL A 423 21.61 -6.53 -3.52
C VAL A 423 20.59 -7.66 -3.40
N ALA A 424 19.46 -7.62 -4.12
CA ALA A 424 18.43 -8.67 -4.12
C ALA A 424 18.83 -9.93 -4.93
N LYS A 425 19.82 -9.82 -5.82
CA LYS A 425 20.23 -10.92 -6.72
C LYS A 425 20.45 -12.27 -6.04
N PRO A 426 21.16 -12.39 -4.90
CA PRO A 426 21.35 -13.67 -4.22
C PRO A 426 20.02 -14.31 -3.80
N MET A 427 19.04 -13.53 -3.33
CA MET A 427 17.73 -14.02 -2.91
C MET A 427 16.90 -14.53 -4.09
N ILE A 428 16.94 -13.81 -5.22
CA ILE A 428 16.27 -14.23 -6.46
C ILE A 428 16.86 -15.55 -6.97
N MET A 429 18.19 -15.69 -6.92
CA MET A 429 18.88 -16.93 -7.29
C MET A 429 18.56 -18.08 -6.31
N GLN A 430 18.46 -17.80 -5.02
CA GLN A 430 18.03 -18.79 -4.03
C GLN A 430 16.58 -19.24 -4.27
N ALA A 431 15.69 -18.33 -4.60
CA ALA A 431 14.30 -18.64 -4.96
C ALA A 431 14.22 -19.55 -6.20
N LEU A 432 15.10 -19.32 -7.20
CA LEU A 432 15.21 -20.16 -8.38
C LEU A 432 15.65 -21.59 -8.05
N MET A 433 16.49 -21.76 -7.04
CA MET A 433 17.01 -23.10 -6.66
C MET A 433 16.03 -23.91 -5.79
N ARG A 434 14.94 -23.35 -5.33
CA ARG A 434 13.96 -24.07 -4.49
C ARG A 434 13.09 -25.00 -5.34
N PRO A 435 13.09 -26.34 -5.05
CA PRO A 435 12.28 -27.31 -5.81
C PRO A 435 10.79 -27.00 -5.79
N GLU A 436 10.30 -26.41 -4.70
CA GLU A 436 8.88 -26.04 -4.50
C GLU A 436 8.40 -25.01 -5.54
N ASN A 437 9.30 -24.17 -6.03
CA ASN A 437 8.98 -23.20 -7.08
C ASN A 437 8.79 -23.85 -8.46
N PHE A 438 9.19 -25.11 -8.62
CA PHE A 438 9.07 -25.88 -9.87
C PHE A 438 8.19 -27.13 -9.74
N ALA A 439 7.72 -27.46 -8.53
CA ALA A 439 6.78 -28.56 -8.33
C ALA A 439 5.48 -28.30 -9.10
N PRO A 440 4.82 -29.31 -9.68
CA PRO A 440 3.49 -29.15 -10.27
C PRO A 440 2.55 -28.49 -9.24
N LEU A 441 1.77 -27.52 -9.69
CA LEU A 441 0.74 -26.94 -8.83
C LEU A 441 -0.27 -28.05 -8.46
N PRO A 442 -0.70 -28.18 -7.19
CA PRO A 442 -1.87 -28.97 -6.88
C PRO A 442 -3.04 -28.45 -7.75
N ALA A 443 -3.82 -29.37 -8.30
CA ALA A 443 -5.00 -29.01 -9.09
C ALA A 443 -5.79 -27.95 -8.33
N ALA A 444 -6.14 -26.84 -8.99
CA ALA A 444 -6.84 -25.72 -8.39
C ALA A 444 -8.06 -26.24 -7.63
N GLU A 445 -8.08 -26.07 -6.31
CA GLU A 445 -9.33 -26.19 -5.58
C GLU A 445 -10.29 -25.13 -6.15
N PRO A 446 -11.53 -25.47 -6.47
CA PRO A 446 -12.46 -24.49 -7.01
C PRO A 446 -12.61 -23.35 -6.01
N GLU A 447 -12.55 -22.11 -6.50
CA GLU A 447 -12.85 -20.89 -5.75
C GLU A 447 -14.30 -20.93 -5.25
N ALA A 448 -14.53 -21.70 -4.20
CA ALA A 448 -15.78 -21.74 -3.46
C ALA A 448 -15.57 -20.99 -2.14
N GLU A 449 -16.40 -19.95 -1.94
CA GLU A 449 -16.69 -19.30 -0.65
C GLU A 449 -16.05 -17.95 -0.28
N LEU A 450 -15.55 -17.14 -1.22
CA LEU A 450 -15.33 -15.70 -0.86
C LEU A 450 -16.42 -14.74 -1.37
N ALA A 451 -17.40 -15.25 -2.13
CA ALA A 451 -18.50 -14.44 -2.70
C ALA A 451 -19.70 -14.24 -1.76
N ALA A 452 -19.73 -14.85 -0.59
CA ALA A 452 -20.95 -14.90 0.26
C ALA A 452 -20.96 -13.89 1.44
N ALA A 453 -19.99 -12.99 1.57
CA ALA A 453 -19.90 -12.09 2.72
C ALA A 453 -20.16 -10.60 2.40
N VAL A 454 -20.87 -10.29 1.32
CA VAL A 454 -21.38 -8.93 1.08
C VAL A 454 -22.90 -8.96 1.33
N PRO A 455 -23.40 -8.36 2.45
CA PRO A 455 -24.83 -8.17 2.62
C PRO A 455 -25.35 -7.21 1.55
N ALA A 456 -26.50 -7.55 0.98
CA ALA A 456 -27.20 -6.83 -0.07
C ALA A 456 -27.59 -5.39 0.29
#